data_f612c5c97606fe681eb5c5717179c456
#
_entry.id   f612c5c97606fe681eb5c5717179c456
#
_cell.length_a   1.000
_cell.length_b   1.000
_cell.length_c   1.000
_cell.angle_alpha   90.00
_cell.angle_beta   90.00
_cell.angle_gamma   90.00
#
_symmetry.space_group_name_H-M   'P 1'
#
loop_
_entity.id
_entity.type
_entity.pdbx_description
1 polymer ?
#
loop_
_entity_poly.entity_id
_entity_poly.type
_entity_poly.pdbx_seq_one_letter_code
_entity_poly.pdbx_strand_id
1 'polypeptide(L)'
;MYSKRLDILALLSTAANDIAEGEVVQLSNRHNPGLSEQQYFDVIRNKTARLFEASAQVGALIAKAPKARERALARYGIHLGNAFQLIDDSLDFTGTVDAIGKNLGEKQLVLGAALPVCIRQAIRKGSLERLPEILEAIESTGAIDYTARLAAHESEQAIDALSAMDDSPFRRSLADLARFAVQRDR
;
A
#
# COMPACT_ATOMS: atom_id res chain seq x y z
N MET A 1 -8.41 16.41 24.48
CA MET A 1 -9.29 17.50 24.02
C MET A 1 -10.07 16.96 22.82
N TYR A 2 -11.37 16.67 22.98
CA TYR A 2 -12.16 16.12 21.88
C TYR A 2 -12.37 17.22 20.82
N SER A 3 -12.01 16.92 19.57
CA SER A 3 -12.25 17.85 18.47
C SER A 3 -13.75 18.05 18.27
N LYS A 4 -14.23 19.30 18.40
CA LYS A 4 -15.61 19.65 18.05
C LYS A 4 -15.81 19.84 16.53
N ARG A 5 -14.83 19.42 15.72
CA ARG A 5 -14.80 19.55 14.26
C ARG A 5 -15.52 18.36 13.63
N LEU A 6 -16.75 18.55 13.23
CA LEU A 6 -17.57 17.52 12.56
C LEU A 6 -16.99 17.08 11.22
N ASP A 7 -16.31 17.97 10.51
CA ASP A 7 -15.62 17.69 9.25
C ASP A 7 -14.46 16.68 9.43
N ILE A 8 -13.67 16.84 10.50
CA ILE A 8 -12.60 15.88 10.84
C ILE A 8 -13.20 14.54 11.27
N LEU A 9 -14.25 14.57 12.10
CA LEU A 9 -14.91 13.34 12.53
C LEU A 9 -15.50 12.58 11.35
N ALA A 10 -16.18 13.26 10.43
CA ALA A 10 -16.74 12.65 9.22
C ALA A 10 -15.62 12.02 8.35
N LEU A 11 -14.51 12.74 8.15
CA LEU A 11 -13.37 12.24 7.38
C LEU A 11 -12.78 10.96 7.98
N LEU A 12 -12.52 10.96 9.30
CA LEU A 12 -11.97 9.80 10.00
C LEU A 12 -12.94 8.61 10.04
N SER A 13 -14.25 8.87 10.21
CA SER A 13 -15.27 7.83 10.17
C SER A 13 -15.37 7.19 8.78
N THR A 14 -15.30 7.99 7.71
CA THR A 14 -15.27 7.47 6.34
C THR A 14 -14.01 6.62 6.12
N ALA A 15 -12.84 7.12 6.51
CA ALA A 15 -11.59 6.36 6.38
C ALA A 15 -11.65 5.03 7.15
N ALA A 16 -12.21 5.02 8.37
CA ALA A 16 -12.36 3.79 9.16
C ALA A 16 -13.30 2.77 8.48
N ASN A 17 -14.38 3.24 7.85
CA ASN A 17 -15.29 2.39 7.09
C ASN A 17 -14.61 1.81 5.85
N ASP A 18 -13.91 2.66 5.07
CA ASP A 18 -13.18 2.22 3.88
C ASP A 18 -12.10 1.17 4.23
N ILE A 19 -11.41 1.33 5.38
CA ILE A 19 -10.43 0.36 5.89
C ILE A 19 -11.12 -0.98 6.21
N ALA A 20 -12.25 -0.95 6.91
CA ALA A 20 -12.99 -2.16 7.24
C ALA A 20 -13.48 -2.89 5.98
N GLU A 21 -13.99 -2.16 4.99
CA GLU A 21 -14.36 -2.72 3.68
C GLU A 21 -13.15 -3.30 2.95
N GLY A 22 -12.01 -2.61 2.97
CA GLY A 22 -10.75 -3.08 2.37
C GLY A 22 -10.28 -4.40 2.97
N GLU A 23 -10.37 -4.58 4.29
CA GLU A 23 -10.07 -5.85 4.97
C GLU A 23 -11.01 -6.98 4.50
N VAL A 24 -12.30 -6.73 4.38
CA VAL A 24 -13.27 -7.72 3.89
C VAL A 24 -12.97 -8.13 2.45
N VAL A 25 -12.66 -7.14 1.58
CA VAL A 25 -12.27 -7.40 0.18
C VAL A 25 -10.97 -8.19 0.11
N GLN A 26 -9.98 -7.89 0.93
CA GLN A 26 -8.75 -8.67 1.01
C GLN A 26 -9.01 -10.12 1.41
N LEU A 27 -9.82 -10.34 2.45
CA LEU A 27 -10.18 -11.68 2.91
C LEU A 27 -10.91 -12.49 1.84
N SER A 28 -11.81 -11.86 1.08
CA SER A 28 -12.53 -12.51 -0.03
C SER A 28 -11.64 -12.86 -1.22
N ASN A 29 -10.54 -12.10 -1.41
CA ASN A 29 -9.53 -12.34 -2.43
C ASN A 29 -8.39 -13.27 -1.99
N ARG A 30 -8.43 -13.74 -0.75
CA ARG A 30 -7.43 -14.68 -0.22
C ARG A 30 -7.33 -15.91 -1.13
N HIS A 31 -6.12 -16.32 -1.43
CA HIS A 31 -5.84 -17.44 -2.34
C HIS A 31 -6.33 -17.27 -3.80
N ASN A 32 -6.59 -16.05 -4.23
CA ASN A 32 -6.93 -15.77 -5.63
C ASN A 32 -5.68 -15.45 -6.48
N PRO A 33 -5.15 -16.42 -7.25
CA PRO A 33 -3.98 -16.19 -8.09
C PRO A 33 -4.29 -15.40 -9.39
N GLY A 34 -5.54 -15.01 -9.58
CA GLY A 34 -6.01 -14.24 -10.75
C GLY A 34 -6.33 -12.79 -10.41
N LEU A 35 -5.86 -12.28 -9.27
CA LEU A 35 -6.07 -10.89 -8.90
C LEU A 35 -5.37 -9.96 -9.91
N SER A 36 -6.10 -9.01 -10.46
CA SER A 36 -5.51 -7.99 -11.32
C SER A 36 -4.76 -6.95 -10.50
N GLU A 37 -3.79 -6.27 -11.16
CA GLU A 37 -3.07 -5.16 -10.54
C GLU A 37 -4.01 -4.07 -10.01
N GLN A 38 -5.05 -3.72 -10.79
CA GLN A 38 -6.05 -2.75 -10.35
C GLN A 38 -6.77 -3.19 -9.07
N GLN A 39 -7.19 -4.44 -8.99
CA GLN A 39 -7.84 -5.00 -7.80
C GLN A 39 -6.89 -5.00 -6.59
N TYR A 40 -5.62 -5.29 -6.81
CA TYR A 40 -4.60 -5.19 -5.77
C TYR A 40 -4.46 -3.75 -5.26
N PHE A 41 -4.35 -2.76 -6.17
CA PHE A 41 -4.29 -1.35 -5.79
C PHE A 41 -5.54 -0.89 -5.05
N ASP A 42 -6.73 -1.36 -5.44
CA ASP A 42 -7.97 -1.04 -4.74
C ASP A 42 -7.96 -1.56 -3.30
N VAL A 43 -7.41 -2.77 -3.08
CA VAL A 43 -7.25 -3.35 -1.74
C VAL A 43 -6.28 -2.53 -0.89
N ILE A 44 -5.04 -2.30 -1.36
CA ILE A 44 -4.04 -1.57 -0.57
C ILE A 44 -4.43 -0.12 -0.32
N ARG A 45 -5.11 0.50 -1.28
CA ARG A 45 -5.64 1.85 -1.15
C ARG A 45 -6.63 1.93 0.00
N ASN A 46 -7.63 1.05 0.01
CA ASN A 46 -8.67 1.07 1.04
C ASN A 46 -8.12 0.65 2.40
N LYS A 47 -7.37 -0.46 2.46
CA LYS A 47 -6.84 -1.00 3.70
C LYS A 47 -5.81 -0.10 4.37
N THR A 48 -4.92 0.50 3.59
CA THR A 48 -3.73 1.19 4.12
C THR A 48 -3.69 2.66 3.73
N ALA A 49 -3.74 2.99 2.44
CA ALA A 49 -3.50 4.35 1.97
C ALA A 49 -4.58 5.34 2.43
N ARG A 50 -5.81 4.90 2.66
CA ARG A 50 -6.91 5.75 3.18
C ARG A 50 -6.60 6.37 4.54
N LEU A 51 -5.87 5.67 5.41
CA LEU A 51 -5.48 6.25 6.70
C LEU A 51 -4.41 7.34 6.52
N PHE A 52 -3.45 7.13 5.63
CA PHE A 52 -2.44 8.14 5.30
C PHE A 52 -3.09 9.37 4.66
N GLU A 53 -4.03 9.19 3.73
CA GLU A 53 -4.81 10.26 3.11
C GLU A 53 -5.55 11.08 4.16
N ALA A 54 -6.34 10.41 5.00
CA ALA A 54 -7.13 11.08 6.04
C ALA A 54 -6.23 11.83 7.03
N SER A 55 -5.10 11.24 7.42
CA SER A 55 -4.15 11.87 8.35
C SER A 55 -3.56 13.16 7.76
N ALA A 56 -3.15 13.14 6.50
CA ALA A 56 -2.63 14.32 5.80
C ALA A 56 -3.72 15.39 5.61
N GLN A 57 -4.95 15.01 5.27
CA GLN A 57 -6.09 15.93 5.18
C GLN A 57 -6.45 16.56 6.53
N VAL A 58 -6.43 15.79 7.62
CA VAL A 58 -6.67 16.33 8.98
C VAL A 58 -5.68 17.43 9.30
N GLY A 59 -4.40 17.26 8.95
CA GLY A 59 -3.38 18.30 9.11
C GLY A 59 -3.77 19.61 8.39
N ALA A 60 -4.20 19.49 7.12
CA ALA A 60 -4.66 20.64 6.33
C ALA A 60 -5.91 21.30 6.92
N LEU A 61 -6.88 20.50 7.39
CA LEU A 61 -8.12 21.00 8.00
C LEU A 61 -7.83 21.74 9.30
N ILE A 62 -6.95 21.23 10.16
CA ILE A 62 -6.54 21.87 11.41
C ILE A 62 -5.85 23.22 11.11
N ALA A 63 -4.96 23.23 10.12
CA ALA A 63 -4.28 24.43 9.67
C ALA A 63 -5.18 25.43 8.91
N LYS A 64 -6.44 25.07 8.64
CA LYS A 64 -7.38 25.85 7.80
C LYS A 64 -6.78 26.17 6.42
N ALA A 65 -6.06 25.22 5.85
CA ALA A 65 -5.40 25.38 4.57
C ALA A 65 -6.41 25.58 3.43
N PRO A 66 -6.05 26.29 2.36
CA PRO A 66 -6.87 26.37 1.15
C PRO A 66 -7.18 24.98 0.59
N LYS A 67 -8.36 24.80 -0.04
CA LYS A 67 -8.79 23.51 -0.61
C LYS A 67 -7.81 22.89 -1.60
N ALA A 68 -7.04 23.70 -2.30
CA ALA A 68 -5.99 23.20 -3.21
C ALA A 68 -4.88 22.47 -2.42
N ARG A 69 -4.43 23.03 -1.30
CA ARG A 69 -3.41 22.41 -0.42
C ARG A 69 -3.96 21.18 0.31
N GLU A 70 -5.21 21.22 0.73
CA GLU A 70 -5.88 20.06 1.34
C GLU A 70 -5.91 18.88 0.36
N ARG A 71 -6.31 19.12 -0.90
CA ARG A 71 -6.30 18.08 -1.96
C ARG A 71 -4.91 17.58 -2.29
N ALA A 72 -3.91 18.45 -2.28
CA ALA A 72 -2.52 18.07 -2.50
C ALA A 72 -2.00 17.15 -1.39
N LEU A 73 -2.31 17.46 -0.12
CA LEU A 73 -1.95 16.61 1.03
C LEU A 73 -2.72 15.28 1.02
N ALA A 74 -3.99 15.27 0.60
CA ALA A 74 -4.73 14.02 0.39
C ALA A 74 -4.04 13.13 -0.65
N ARG A 75 -3.67 13.69 -1.80
CA ARG A 75 -2.92 12.95 -2.84
C ARG A 75 -1.57 12.45 -2.33
N TYR A 76 -0.83 13.30 -1.62
CA TYR A 76 0.41 12.90 -0.96
C TYR A 76 0.18 11.67 -0.06
N GLY A 77 -0.84 11.71 0.79
CA GLY A 77 -1.15 10.62 1.71
C GLY A 77 -1.48 9.31 1.00
N ILE A 78 -2.31 9.35 -0.06
CA ILE A 78 -2.65 8.16 -0.86
C ILE A 78 -1.40 7.53 -1.46
N HIS A 79 -0.58 8.30 -2.15
CA HIS A 79 0.60 7.78 -2.81
C HIS A 79 1.65 7.29 -1.82
N LEU A 80 1.86 8.00 -0.69
CA LEU A 80 2.72 7.54 0.38
C LEU A 80 2.24 6.20 0.97
N GLY A 81 0.93 6.05 1.21
CA GLY A 81 0.36 4.83 1.75
C GLY A 81 0.46 3.64 0.78
N ASN A 82 0.26 3.88 -0.53
CA ASN A 82 0.48 2.86 -1.56
C ASN A 82 1.96 2.43 -1.60
N ALA A 83 2.89 3.39 -1.64
CA ALA A 83 4.32 3.10 -1.64
C ALA A 83 4.73 2.29 -0.40
N PHE A 84 4.22 2.68 0.76
CA PHE A 84 4.47 1.98 2.02
C PHE A 84 4.01 0.52 1.96
N GLN A 85 2.77 0.26 1.49
CA GLN A 85 2.22 -1.09 1.44
C GLN A 85 2.91 -1.97 0.40
N LEU A 86 3.26 -1.41 -0.77
CA LEU A 86 3.99 -2.13 -1.81
C LEU A 86 5.34 -2.65 -1.30
N ILE A 87 6.08 -1.83 -0.56
CA ILE A 87 7.35 -2.25 0.05
C ILE A 87 7.12 -3.28 1.17
N ASP A 88 6.11 -3.06 2.01
CA ASP A 88 5.76 -4.00 3.08
C ASP A 88 5.45 -5.40 2.52
N ASP A 89 4.62 -5.46 1.48
CA ASP A 89 4.29 -6.72 0.80
C ASP A 89 5.53 -7.34 0.10
N SER A 90 6.42 -6.53 -0.48
CA SER A 90 7.67 -7.00 -1.11
C SER A 90 8.63 -7.60 -0.08
N LEU A 91 8.82 -6.93 1.08
CA LEU A 91 9.71 -7.38 2.14
C LEU A 91 9.28 -8.73 2.73
N ASP A 92 7.99 -9.01 2.80
CA ASP A 92 7.49 -10.29 3.31
C ASP A 92 7.90 -11.49 2.46
N PHE A 93 8.17 -11.29 1.17
CA PHE A 93 8.65 -12.35 0.28
C PHE A 93 10.18 -12.47 0.23
N THR A 94 10.90 -11.55 0.85
CA THR A 94 12.37 -11.62 0.95
C THR A 94 12.84 -12.23 2.28
N GLY A 95 11.89 -12.71 3.15
CA GLY A 95 12.13 -13.32 4.46
C GLY A 95 12.62 -14.75 4.45
N THR A 96 12.76 -15.31 5.65
CA THR A 96 13.02 -16.75 5.80
C THR A 96 11.79 -17.56 5.38
N VAL A 97 12.00 -18.78 4.88
CA VAL A 97 10.94 -19.71 4.44
C VAL A 97 9.84 -19.86 5.52
N ASP A 98 10.21 -19.92 6.80
CA ASP A 98 9.26 -20.04 7.91
C ASP A 98 8.41 -18.76 8.12
N ALA A 99 8.97 -17.58 7.93
CA ALA A 99 8.25 -16.31 8.03
C ALA A 99 7.31 -16.12 6.83
N ILE A 100 7.76 -16.46 5.63
CA ILE A 100 6.98 -16.40 4.40
C ILE A 100 5.80 -17.38 4.46
N GLY A 101 6.02 -18.60 4.98
CA GLY A 101 4.99 -19.64 5.07
C GLY A 101 3.78 -19.23 5.92
N LYS A 102 3.98 -18.41 6.96
CA LYS A 102 2.89 -17.90 7.80
C LYS A 102 2.02 -16.86 7.08
N ASN A 103 2.58 -16.12 6.13
CA ASN A 103 1.94 -14.99 5.47
C ASN A 103 1.44 -15.30 4.05
N LEU A 104 1.80 -16.48 3.49
CA LEU A 104 1.53 -16.84 2.09
C LEU A 104 0.05 -16.80 1.68
N GLY A 105 -0.86 -16.91 2.62
CA GLY A 105 -2.30 -16.83 2.38
C GLY A 105 -2.89 -15.45 2.52
N GLU A 106 -2.17 -14.51 3.09
CA GLU A 106 -2.67 -13.18 3.47
C GLU A 106 -2.15 -12.06 2.57
N LYS A 107 -0.99 -12.26 1.94
CA LYS A 107 -0.33 -11.22 1.15
C LYS A 107 -0.34 -11.55 -0.33
N GLN A 108 -0.60 -10.54 -1.11
CA GLN A 108 -0.73 -10.64 -2.56
C GLN A 108 0.39 -9.81 -3.20
N LEU A 109 1.20 -10.45 -4.03
CA LEU A 109 2.06 -9.74 -4.96
C LEU A 109 1.29 -9.53 -6.26
N VAL A 110 1.62 -8.45 -6.97
CA VAL A 110 1.21 -8.30 -8.37
C VAL A 110 1.96 -9.35 -9.20
N LEU A 111 1.49 -10.59 -9.11
CA LEU A 111 2.00 -11.69 -9.91
C LEU A 111 1.43 -11.52 -11.31
N GLY A 112 2.25 -11.07 -12.24
CA GLY A 112 1.88 -10.98 -13.65
C GLY A 112 1.25 -12.28 -14.18
N ALA A 113 0.44 -12.19 -15.21
CA ALA A 113 -0.53 -13.16 -15.72
C ALA A 113 -0.01 -14.58 -16.10
N ALA A 114 1.23 -14.95 -15.82
CA ALA A 114 1.88 -16.16 -16.36
C ALA A 114 2.32 -17.20 -15.32
N LEU A 115 1.65 -17.28 -14.16
CA LEU A 115 1.98 -18.36 -13.22
C LEU A 115 1.61 -19.74 -13.79
N PRO A 116 2.50 -20.76 -13.70
CA PRO A 116 2.18 -22.12 -14.05
C PRO A 116 0.93 -22.66 -13.35
N VAL A 117 0.16 -23.52 -14.01
CA VAL A 117 -1.10 -24.06 -13.46
C VAL A 117 -0.91 -24.70 -12.09
N CYS A 118 0.21 -25.42 -11.89
CA CYS A 118 0.54 -26.06 -10.62
C CYS A 118 0.74 -25.05 -9.49
N ILE A 119 1.38 -23.90 -9.77
CA ILE A 119 1.59 -22.82 -8.78
C ILE A 119 0.26 -22.15 -8.45
N ARG A 120 -0.57 -21.85 -9.46
CA ARG A 120 -1.93 -21.30 -9.21
C ARG A 120 -2.77 -22.22 -8.34
N GLN A 121 -2.68 -23.54 -8.54
CA GLN A 121 -3.38 -24.52 -7.71
C GLN A 121 -2.83 -24.57 -6.27
N ALA A 122 -1.52 -24.46 -6.09
CA ALA A 122 -0.87 -24.42 -4.77
C ALA A 122 -1.31 -23.17 -3.98
N ILE A 123 -1.35 -22.01 -4.62
CA ILE A 123 -1.84 -20.75 -4.03
C ILE A 123 -3.31 -20.89 -3.63
N ARG A 124 -4.17 -21.42 -4.51
CA ARG A 124 -5.61 -21.64 -4.21
C ARG A 124 -5.85 -22.55 -3.03
N LYS A 125 -4.99 -23.56 -2.82
CA LYS A 125 -5.09 -24.50 -1.71
C LYS A 125 -4.40 -24.02 -0.44
N GLY A 126 -3.66 -22.91 -0.47
CA GLY A 126 -2.83 -22.48 0.65
C GLY A 126 -1.77 -23.52 1.02
N SER A 127 -1.23 -24.26 0.04
CA SER A 127 -0.33 -25.38 0.30
C SER A 127 1.07 -24.87 0.62
N LEU A 128 1.48 -25.00 1.88
CA LEU A 128 2.82 -24.69 2.37
C LEU A 128 3.88 -25.70 1.86
N GLU A 129 3.46 -26.91 1.49
CA GLU A 129 4.37 -27.94 0.99
C GLU A 129 5.06 -27.54 -0.32
N ARG A 130 4.43 -26.66 -1.10
CA ARG A 130 4.94 -26.14 -2.37
C ARG A 130 5.50 -24.73 -2.28
N LEU A 131 5.78 -24.27 -1.09
CA LEU A 131 6.33 -22.93 -0.85
C LEU A 131 7.63 -22.67 -1.65
N PRO A 132 8.63 -23.57 -1.69
CA PRO A 132 9.83 -23.35 -2.47
C PRO A 132 9.56 -23.09 -3.97
N GLU A 133 8.64 -23.85 -4.58
CA GLU A 133 8.27 -23.69 -5.98
C GLU A 133 7.52 -22.37 -6.24
N ILE A 134 6.73 -21.92 -5.26
CA ILE A 134 6.04 -20.62 -5.33
C ILE A 134 7.07 -19.50 -5.29
N LEU A 135 8.06 -19.57 -4.41
CA LEU A 135 9.13 -18.58 -4.30
C LEU A 135 9.99 -18.53 -5.58
N GLU A 136 10.38 -19.69 -6.12
CA GLU A 136 11.09 -19.76 -7.39
C GLU A 136 10.27 -19.12 -8.54
N ALA A 137 8.96 -19.36 -8.57
CA ALA A 137 8.07 -18.73 -9.55
C ALA A 137 8.01 -17.21 -9.36
N ILE A 138 7.95 -16.70 -8.12
CA ILE A 138 7.98 -15.28 -7.82
C ILE A 138 9.29 -14.64 -8.29
N GLU A 139 10.43 -15.25 -7.97
CA GLU A 139 11.74 -14.79 -8.40
C GLU A 139 11.87 -14.79 -9.93
N SER A 140 11.47 -15.88 -10.58
CA SER A 140 11.59 -16.02 -12.04
C SER A 140 10.71 -15.03 -12.82
N THR A 141 9.61 -14.55 -12.24
CA THR A 141 8.76 -13.54 -12.86
C THR A 141 9.26 -12.10 -12.68
N GLY A 142 10.25 -11.87 -11.82
CA GLY A 142 10.72 -10.53 -11.47
C GLY A 142 9.65 -9.69 -10.73
N ALA A 143 8.68 -10.35 -10.09
CA ALA A 143 7.55 -9.69 -9.44
C ALA A 143 7.99 -8.78 -8.28
N ILE A 144 9.01 -9.16 -7.53
CA ILE A 144 9.58 -8.35 -6.43
C ILE A 144 10.14 -7.05 -6.97
N ASP A 145 10.99 -7.11 -8.01
CA ASP A 145 11.58 -5.93 -8.65
C ASP A 145 10.50 -5.05 -9.29
N TYR A 146 9.47 -5.65 -9.87
CA TYR A 146 8.33 -4.91 -10.42
C TYR A 146 7.58 -4.15 -9.32
N THR A 147 7.29 -4.80 -8.19
CA THR A 147 6.62 -4.19 -7.05
C THR A 147 7.46 -3.05 -6.45
N ALA A 148 8.79 -3.23 -6.36
CA ALA A 148 9.70 -2.19 -5.89
C ALA A 148 9.69 -0.96 -6.83
N ARG A 149 9.64 -1.17 -8.16
CA ARG A 149 9.50 -0.05 -9.12
C ARG A 149 8.16 0.66 -8.99
N LEU A 150 7.07 -0.06 -8.77
CA LEU A 150 5.76 0.55 -8.49
C LEU A 150 5.79 1.38 -7.21
N ALA A 151 6.42 0.89 -6.15
CA ALA A 151 6.58 1.62 -4.90
C ALA A 151 7.39 2.91 -5.08
N ALA A 152 8.50 2.84 -5.85
CA ALA A 152 9.30 4.02 -6.18
C ALA A 152 8.47 5.05 -6.97
N HIS A 153 7.67 4.61 -7.95
CA HIS A 153 6.77 5.48 -8.70
C HIS A 153 5.73 6.15 -7.80
N GLU A 154 5.11 5.41 -6.90
CA GLU A 154 4.15 5.96 -5.94
C GLU A 154 4.82 6.99 -4.99
N SER A 155 6.06 6.74 -4.55
CA SER A 155 6.85 7.70 -3.77
C SER A 155 7.11 9.01 -4.54
N GLU A 156 7.43 8.93 -5.83
CA GLU A 156 7.60 10.10 -6.69
C GLU A 156 6.29 10.87 -6.83
N GLN A 157 5.15 10.19 -7.05
CA GLN A 157 3.83 10.82 -7.10
C GLN A 157 3.46 11.52 -5.79
N ALA A 158 3.84 10.95 -4.64
CA ALA A 158 3.68 11.62 -3.34
C ALA A 158 4.50 12.91 -3.28
N ILE A 159 5.76 12.88 -3.69
CA ILE A 159 6.63 14.05 -3.71
C ILE A 159 6.09 15.13 -4.66
N ASP A 160 5.63 14.74 -5.84
CA ASP A 160 5.04 15.64 -6.83
C ASP A 160 3.78 16.34 -6.30
N ALA A 161 2.97 15.64 -5.53
CA ALA A 161 1.79 16.23 -4.89
C ALA A 161 2.16 17.40 -3.95
N LEU A 162 3.37 17.40 -3.36
CA LEU A 162 3.86 18.49 -2.51
C LEU A 162 4.25 19.75 -3.28
N SER A 163 4.27 19.73 -4.61
CA SER A 163 4.58 20.92 -5.44
C SER A 163 3.61 22.08 -5.21
N ALA A 164 2.39 21.78 -4.74
CA ALA A 164 1.40 22.80 -4.35
C ALA A 164 1.73 23.51 -3.01
N MET A 165 2.77 23.07 -2.29
CA MET A 165 3.24 23.66 -1.04
C MET A 165 4.40 24.60 -1.28
N ASP A 166 4.47 25.66 -0.47
CA ASP A 166 5.65 26.53 -0.45
C ASP A 166 6.87 25.75 0.04
N ASP A 167 8.07 26.13 -0.40
CA ASP A 167 9.29 25.50 0.11
C ASP A 167 9.45 25.78 1.60
N SER A 168 9.66 24.73 2.36
CA SER A 168 9.81 24.81 3.82
C SER A 168 10.51 23.55 4.35
N PRO A 169 11.09 23.60 5.55
CA PRO A 169 11.63 22.41 6.21
C PRO A 169 10.59 21.28 6.33
N PHE A 170 9.32 21.63 6.60
CA PHE A 170 8.23 20.65 6.74
C PHE A 170 7.91 19.96 5.41
N ARG A 171 7.86 20.71 4.29
CA ARG A 171 7.68 20.12 2.96
C ARG A 171 8.84 19.19 2.62
N ARG A 172 10.08 19.58 2.93
CA ARG A 172 11.26 18.73 2.70
C ARG A 172 11.19 17.46 3.55
N SER A 173 10.80 17.55 4.83
CA SER A 173 10.60 16.37 5.70
C SER A 173 9.52 15.41 5.18
N LEU A 174 8.42 15.92 4.60
CA LEU A 174 7.41 15.07 3.97
C LEU A 174 7.96 14.37 2.72
N ALA A 175 8.75 15.06 1.90
CA ALA A 175 9.42 14.46 0.75
C ALA A 175 10.44 13.39 1.17
N ASP A 176 11.20 13.65 2.23
CA ASP A 176 12.17 12.68 2.78
C ASP A 176 11.46 11.46 3.37
N LEU A 177 10.29 11.64 4.01
CA LEU A 177 9.47 10.53 4.48
C LEU A 177 8.98 9.63 3.32
N ALA A 178 8.59 10.22 2.19
CA ALA A 178 8.17 9.45 1.02
C ALA A 178 9.36 8.65 0.42
N ARG A 179 10.56 9.23 0.37
CA ARG A 179 11.77 8.51 -0.05
C ARG A 179 12.12 7.39 0.93
N PHE A 180 12.06 7.68 2.23
CA PHE A 180 12.35 6.70 3.27
C PHE A 180 11.40 5.50 3.22
N ALA A 181 10.12 5.72 2.90
CA ALA A 181 9.13 4.65 2.82
C ALA A 181 9.52 3.53 1.83
N VAL A 182 10.26 3.88 0.76
CA VAL A 182 10.70 2.91 -0.28
C VAL A 182 12.15 2.45 -0.12
N GLN A 183 12.91 3.05 0.80
CA GLN A 183 14.30 2.71 1.08
C GLN A 183 14.46 1.83 2.33
N ARG A 184 13.35 1.33 2.89
CA ARG A 184 13.38 0.48 4.07
C ARG A 184 14.02 -0.86 3.70
N ASP A 185 15.25 -1.04 4.18
CA ASP A 185 15.86 -2.35 4.32
C ASP A 185 15.37 -2.98 5.64
N ARG A 186 15.46 -4.30 5.74
CA ARG A 186 15.05 -5.04 6.94
C ARG A 186 15.78 -4.61 8.19
#